data_ec2eab459a2cdecea4a0417053a23d38
#
_entry.id   ec2eab459a2cdecea4a0417053a23d38
#
_cell.length_a   1.000
_cell.length_b   1.000
_cell.length_c   1.000
_cell.angle_alpha   90.00
_cell.angle_beta   90.00
_cell.angle_gamma   90.00
#
_symmetry.space_group_name_H-M   'P 1'
#
loop_
_entity.id
_entity.type
_entity.pdbx_description
1 polymer ?
#
loop_
_entity_poly.entity_id
_entity_poly.type
_entity_poly.pdbx_seq_one_letter_code
_entity_poly.pdbx_strand_id
1 'polypeptide(L)'
;KARDMEQVHYHGTVNNGVIREELQQSHILAYPSTYMETACICAIEAMSAKNLVVCPNLGALPETTKDFAFLYGYEPNPDRHCHVHAHILARAVNSYWETGTQGLLDLQKNYFDLFYNWESRINQWTAFLSSLKENIEAT
;
A
#
# COMPACT_ATOMS: atom_id res chain seq x y z
N LYS A 1 -4.08 -9.73 -23.73
CA LYS A 1 -2.61 -9.83 -24.00
C LYS A 1 -1.85 -10.27 -22.74
N ALA A 2 -2.02 -9.63 -21.58
CA ALA A 2 -1.30 -10.05 -20.36
C ALA A 2 -1.69 -11.47 -19.91
N ARG A 3 -2.97 -11.84 -20.01
CA ARG A 3 -3.47 -13.18 -19.62
C ARG A 3 -2.88 -14.35 -20.43
N ASP A 4 -2.30 -14.07 -21.56
CA ASP A 4 -1.75 -15.08 -22.48
C ASP A 4 -0.22 -15.22 -22.28
N MET A 5 0.35 -14.54 -21.31
CA MET A 5 1.77 -14.62 -20.98
C MET A 5 1.99 -15.67 -19.88
N GLU A 6 2.93 -16.59 -20.09
CA GLU A 6 3.24 -17.69 -19.17
C GLU A 6 3.65 -17.20 -17.76
N GLN A 7 4.28 -16.02 -17.70
CA GLN A 7 4.74 -15.42 -16.43
C GLN A 7 3.65 -14.61 -15.71
N VAL A 8 2.42 -14.54 -16.24
CA VAL A 8 1.32 -13.76 -15.66
C VAL A 8 0.23 -14.68 -15.14
N HIS A 9 0.02 -14.68 -13.84
CA HIS A 9 -1.07 -15.41 -13.20
C HIS A 9 -2.24 -14.46 -12.93
N TYR A 10 -3.34 -14.63 -13.66
CA TYR A 10 -4.52 -13.80 -13.50
C TYR A 10 -5.60 -14.54 -12.69
N HIS A 11 -5.78 -14.14 -11.45
CA HIS A 11 -6.71 -14.78 -10.52
C HIS A 11 -8.17 -14.31 -10.66
N GLY A 12 -8.42 -13.21 -11.36
CA GLY A 12 -9.76 -12.62 -11.43
C GLY A 12 -10.22 -12.04 -10.10
N THR A 13 -11.51 -12.14 -9.80
CA THR A 13 -12.07 -11.74 -8.50
C THR A 13 -11.95 -12.91 -7.53
N VAL A 14 -11.22 -12.71 -6.45
CA VAL A 14 -10.96 -13.71 -5.40
C VAL A 14 -11.34 -13.17 -4.02
N ASN A 15 -11.44 -14.04 -3.03
CA ASN A 15 -11.68 -13.64 -1.65
C ASN A 15 -10.40 -13.09 -0.99
N ASN A 16 -10.57 -12.39 0.15
CA ASN A 16 -9.46 -11.77 0.87
C ASN A 16 -8.40 -12.77 1.39
N GLY A 17 -8.77 -14.03 1.61
CA GLY A 17 -7.82 -15.07 2.02
C GLY A 17 -6.75 -15.30 0.94
N VAL A 18 -7.19 -15.46 -0.31
CA VAL A 18 -6.28 -15.61 -1.46
C VAL A 18 -5.41 -14.36 -1.64
N ILE A 19 -5.99 -13.15 -1.51
CA ILE A 19 -5.21 -11.90 -1.61
C ILE A 19 -4.09 -11.87 -0.56
N ARG A 20 -4.38 -12.25 0.67
CA ARG A 20 -3.37 -12.28 1.75
C ARG A 20 -2.26 -13.29 1.47
N GLU A 21 -2.61 -14.48 0.98
CA GLU A 21 -1.62 -15.50 0.60
C GLU A 21 -0.70 -15.00 -0.52
N GLU A 22 -1.28 -14.39 -1.56
CA GLU A 22 -0.51 -13.80 -2.66
C GLU A 22 0.41 -12.66 -2.18
N LEU A 23 -0.08 -11.76 -1.32
CA LEU A 23 0.74 -10.68 -0.77
C LEU A 23 1.90 -11.22 0.09
N GLN A 24 1.69 -12.29 0.85
CA GLN A 24 2.75 -12.91 1.66
C GLN A 24 3.84 -13.58 0.82
N GLN A 25 3.53 -13.99 -0.40
CA GLN A 25 4.47 -14.60 -1.34
C GLN A 25 5.07 -13.58 -2.32
N SER A 26 4.48 -12.38 -2.38
CA SER A 26 4.93 -11.32 -3.28
C SER A 26 6.04 -10.47 -2.67
N HIS A 27 6.83 -9.84 -3.51
CA HIS A 27 7.91 -8.95 -3.12
C HIS A 27 7.54 -7.48 -3.30
N ILE A 28 6.77 -7.18 -4.35
CA ILE A 28 6.47 -5.81 -4.76
C ILE A 28 5.00 -5.71 -5.14
N LEU A 29 4.30 -4.71 -4.57
CA LEU A 29 3.01 -4.25 -5.08
C LEU A 29 3.27 -3.15 -6.12
N ALA A 30 3.07 -3.47 -7.40
CA ALA A 30 3.06 -2.50 -8.49
C ALA A 30 1.65 -1.91 -8.65
N TYR A 31 1.46 -0.67 -8.18
CA TYR A 31 0.14 -0.03 -8.10
C TYR A 31 0.08 1.27 -8.93
N PRO A 32 -0.06 1.19 -10.28
CA PRO A 32 -0.13 2.36 -11.16
C PRO A 32 -1.52 2.99 -11.17
N SER A 33 -2.06 3.36 -10.00
CA SER A 33 -3.39 3.94 -9.88
C SER A 33 -3.49 5.27 -10.60
N THR A 34 -4.59 5.48 -11.31
CA THR A 34 -5.01 6.77 -11.86
C THR A 34 -6.19 7.36 -11.10
N TYR A 35 -6.63 6.71 -10.04
CA TYR A 35 -7.72 7.11 -9.18
C TYR A 35 -7.20 7.86 -7.94
N MET A 36 -7.88 8.93 -7.56
CA MET A 36 -7.57 9.67 -6.33
C MET A 36 -8.11 8.90 -5.13
N GLU A 37 -7.28 8.05 -4.55
CA GLU A 37 -7.63 7.27 -3.36
C GLU A 37 -7.88 8.18 -2.15
N THR A 38 -8.84 7.80 -1.31
CA THR A 38 -9.06 8.41 0.02
C THR A 38 -8.30 7.68 1.12
N ALA A 39 -8.12 6.38 0.97
CA ALA A 39 -7.25 5.49 1.74
C ALA A 39 -7.08 4.20 0.94
N CYS A 40 -5.88 3.74 0.73
CA CYS A 40 -5.61 2.56 -0.09
C CYS A 40 -5.37 1.33 0.79
N ILE A 41 -6.43 0.53 1.00
CA ILE A 41 -6.34 -0.71 1.81
C ILE A 41 -5.34 -1.70 1.19
N CYS A 42 -5.31 -1.81 -0.14
CA CYS A 42 -4.35 -2.69 -0.82
C CYS A 42 -2.89 -2.33 -0.50
N ALA A 43 -2.56 -1.04 -0.42
CA ALA A 43 -1.23 -0.60 -0.04
C ALA A 43 -0.93 -0.92 1.44
N ILE A 44 -1.90 -0.73 2.33
CA ILE A 44 -1.77 -1.05 3.76
C ILE A 44 -1.51 -2.56 3.95
N GLU A 45 -2.31 -3.41 3.31
CA GLU A 45 -2.16 -4.87 3.37
C GLU A 45 -0.83 -5.34 2.79
N ALA A 46 -0.41 -4.79 1.65
CA ALA A 46 0.88 -5.09 1.05
C ALA A 46 2.06 -4.69 1.95
N MET A 47 1.97 -3.53 2.58
CA MET A 47 3.02 -3.05 3.49
C MET A 47 3.10 -3.87 4.79
N SER A 48 1.96 -4.31 5.33
CA SER A 48 1.93 -5.26 6.45
C SER A 48 2.48 -6.64 6.06
N ALA A 49 2.33 -7.04 4.79
CA ALA A 49 2.93 -8.26 4.25
C ALA A 49 4.41 -8.10 3.85
N LYS A 50 5.03 -6.95 4.14
CA LYS A 50 6.43 -6.65 3.81
C LYS A 50 6.69 -6.51 2.29
N ASN A 51 5.68 -6.11 1.51
CA ASN A 51 5.89 -5.80 0.10
C ASN A 51 6.42 -4.37 -0.07
N LEU A 52 7.36 -4.18 -0.98
CA LEU A 52 7.73 -2.86 -1.45
C LEU A 52 6.62 -2.32 -2.34
N VAL A 53 6.11 -1.12 -2.06
CA VAL A 53 5.03 -0.52 -2.85
C VAL A 53 5.58 0.49 -3.83
N VAL A 54 5.16 0.38 -5.10
CA VAL A 54 5.46 1.35 -6.16
C VAL A 54 4.16 1.97 -6.62
N CYS A 55 3.93 3.25 -6.33
CA CYS A 55 2.68 3.92 -6.64
C CYS A 55 2.88 5.41 -6.98
N PRO A 56 1.90 6.06 -7.65
CA PRO A 56 1.98 7.49 -7.93
C PRO A 56 1.76 8.33 -6.67
N ASN A 57 2.34 9.52 -6.66
CA ASN A 57 2.00 10.59 -5.71
C ASN A 57 0.63 11.17 -6.10
N LEU A 58 -0.45 10.49 -5.75
CA LEU A 58 -1.83 10.84 -6.12
C LEU A 58 -2.81 10.55 -4.98
N GLY A 59 -3.69 11.50 -4.70
CA GLY A 59 -4.70 11.37 -3.63
C GLY A 59 -4.06 11.09 -2.28
N ALA A 60 -4.60 10.13 -1.53
CA ALA A 60 -4.11 9.74 -0.21
C ALA A 60 -2.94 8.74 -0.24
N LEU A 61 -2.44 8.33 -1.41
CA LEU A 61 -1.36 7.35 -1.50
C LEU A 61 -0.10 7.79 -0.73
N PRO A 62 0.39 9.03 -0.83
CA PRO A 62 1.55 9.48 -0.04
C PRO A 62 1.29 9.42 1.46
N GLU A 63 0.11 9.84 1.90
CA GLU A 63 -0.27 9.77 3.32
C GLU A 63 -0.39 8.32 3.80
N THR A 64 -0.99 7.45 3.01
CA THR A 64 -1.20 6.04 3.34
C THR A 64 0.13 5.28 3.42
N THR A 65 1.01 5.50 2.44
CA THR A 65 2.28 4.76 2.34
C THR A 65 3.40 5.37 3.17
N LYS A 66 3.19 6.59 3.70
CA LYS A 66 4.23 7.33 4.43
C LYS A 66 5.49 7.47 3.54
N ASP A 67 6.65 7.42 4.13
CA ASP A 67 7.92 7.50 3.41
C ASP A 67 8.46 6.12 2.99
N PHE A 68 7.65 5.06 3.06
CA PHE A 68 8.09 3.70 2.76
C PHE A 68 7.98 3.30 1.29
N ALA A 69 7.05 3.91 0.53
CA ALA A 69 6.83 3.55 -0.88
C ALA A 69 7.81 4.25 -1.83
N PHE A 70 8.05 3.61 -2.97
CA PHE A 70 8.65 4.24 -4.13
C PHE A 70 7.59 5.08 -4.85
N LEU A 71 7.45 6.33 -4.42
CA LEU A 71 6.52 7.30 -5.00
C LEU A 71 7.10 7.93 -6.26
N TYR A 72 6.25 8.14 -7.26
CA TYR A 72 6.59 8.88 -8.47
C TYR A 72 5.53 9.94 -8.79
N GLY A 73 5.91 11.01 -9.51
CA GLY A 73 4.97 12.04 -9.93
C GLY A 73 3.86 11.47 -10.81
N TYR A 74 2.60 11.77 -10.45
CA TYR A 74 1.47 11.38 -11.28
C TYR A 74 1.53 12.09 -12.64
N GLU A 75 1.30 11.33 -13.70
CA GLU A 75 1.26 11.82 -15.08
C GLU A 75 -0.12 11.52 -15.69
N PRO A 76 -0.90 12.56 -16.08
CA PRO A 76 -2.24 12.37 -16.63
C PRO A 76 -2.27 11.66 -17.99
N ASN A 77 -1.19 11.75 -18.77
CA ASN A 77 -1.10 11.06 -20.04
C ASN A 77 -0.81 9.56 -19.78
N PRO A 78 -1.65 8.61 -20.23
CA PRO A 78 -1.50 7.19 -19.92
C PRO A 78 -0.18 6.59 -20.39
N ASP A 79 0.31 6.97 -21.56
CA ASP A 79 1.56 6.41 -22.09
C ASP A 79 2.77 6.88 -21.26
N ARG A 80 2.78 8.16 -20.90
CA ARG A 80 3.81 8.71 -20.02
C ARG A 80 3.72 8.11 -18.62
N HIS A 81 2.50 7.95 -18.09
CA HIS A 81 2.28 7.32 -16.80
C HIS A 81 2.85 5.89 -16.77
N CYS A 82 2.56 5.09 -17.80
CA CYS A 82 3.12 3.75 -17.94
C CYS A 82 4.66 3.76 -17.99
N HIS A 83 5.27 4.68 -18.72
CA HIS A 83 6.73 4.78 -18.80
C HIS A 83 7.36 5.16 -17.47
N VAL A 84 6.80 6.15 -16.76
CA VAL A 84 7.31 6.57 -15.43
C VAL A 84 7.16 5.42 -14.43
N HIS A 85 5.98 4.78 -14.39
CA HIS A 85 5.74 3.63 -13.52
C HIS A 85 6.75 2.49 -13.79
N ALA A 86 6.91 2.09 -15.04
CA ALA A 86 7.83 1.03 -15.43
C ALA A 86 9.28 1.34 -15.05
N HIS A 87 9.71 2.59 -15.21
CA HIS A 87 11.05 3.01 -14.80
C HIS A 87 11.27 2.90 -13.29
N ILE A 88 10.31 3.36 -12.48
CA ILE A 88 10.41 3.29 -11.02
C ILE A 88 10.28 1.84 -10.53
N LEU A 89 9.40 1.04 -11.16
CA LEU A 89 9.26 -0.39 -10.86
C LEU A 89 10.58 -1.14 -11.15
N ALA A 90 11.23 -0.86 -12.26
CA ALA A 90 12.53 -1.46 -12.58
C ALA A 90 13.61 -1.11 -11.53
N ARG A 91 13.62 0.13 -11.03
CA ARG A 91 14.51 0.52 -9.92
C ARG A 91 14.17 -0.27 -8.65
N ALA A 92 12.90 -0.39 -8.30
CA ALA A 92 12.44 -1.15 -7.13
C ALA A 92 12.86 -2.63 -7.21
N VAL A 93 12.71 -3.26 -8.37
CA VAL A 93 13.16 -4.64 -8.61
C VAL A 93 14.67 -4.77 -8.42
N ASN A 94 15.45 -3.86 -9.00
CA ASN A 94 16.92 -3.92 -8.94
C ASN A 94 17.46 -3.70 -7.52
N SER A 95 16.80 -2.86 -6.71
CA SER A 95 17.24 -2.55 -5.35
C SER A 95 16.59 -3.43 -4.27
N TYR A 96 15.67 -4.32 -4.63
CA TYR A 96 14.88 -5.06 -3.65
C TYR A 96 15.73 -5.81 -2.62
N TRP A 97 16.80 -6.48 -3.06
CA TRP A 97 17.67 -7.29 -2.20
C TRP A 97 18.82 -6.51 -1.54
N GLU A 98 18.91 -5.21 -1.76
CA GLU A 98 19.89 -4.37 -1.06
C GLU A 98 19.59 -4.32 0.44
N THR A 99 20.61 -4.33 1.27
CA THR A 99 20.50 -4.32 2.74
C THR A 99 19.67 -3.13 3.23
N GLY A 100 19.85 -1.96 2.60
CA GLY A 100 19.07 -0.75 2.93
C GLY A 100 17.57 -0.94 2.68
N THR A 101 17.20 -1.52 1.53
CA THR A 101 15.80 -1.80 1.18
C THR A 101 15.19 -2.83 2.13
N GLN A 102 15.91 -3.90 2.45
CA GLN A 102 15.41 -4.91 3.38
C GLN A 102 15.21 -4.34 4.80
N GLY A 103 16.11 -3.49 5.27
CA GLY A 103 15.96 -2.78 6.54
C GLY A 103 14.75 -1.83 6.55
N LEU A 104 14.50 -1.12 5.44
CA LEU A 104 13.32 -0.28 5.28
C LEU A 104 12.03 -1.11 5.32
N LEU A 105 11.99 -2.27 4.67
CA LEU A 105 10.82 -3.16 4.66
C LEU A 105 10.53 -3.74 6.06
N ASP A 106 11.54 -4.01 6.87
CA ASP A 106 11.36 -4.43 8.26
C ASP A 106 10.75 -3.30 9.12
N LEU A 107 11.23 -2.08 8.97
CA LEU A 107 10.66 -0.91 9.63
C LEU A 107 9.22 -0.65 9.16
N GLN A 108 8.96 -0.73 7.86
CA GLN A 108 7.64 -0.60 7.26
C GLN A 108 6.66 -1.60 7.87
N LYS A 109 7.00 -2.88 7.86
CA LYS A 109 6.14 -3.92 8.42
C LYS A 109 5.82 -3.65 9.88
N ASN A 110 6.82 -3.36 10.71
CA ASN A 110 6.63 -3.06 12.12
C ASN A 110 5.70 -1.84 12.32
N TYR A 111 5.86 -0.80 11.51
CA TYR A 111 4.99 0.39 11.55
C TYR A 111 3.54 0.02 11.23
N PHE A 112 3.30 -0.70 10.13
CA PHE A 112 1.94 -1.04 9.72
C PHE A 112 1.27 -2.02 10.67
N ASP A 113 1.98 -3.01 11.19
CA ASP A 113 1.46 -3.95 12.18
C ASP A 113 1.09 -3.23 13.50
N LEU A 114 1.85 -2.21 13.89
CA LEU A 114 1.57 -1.43 15.10
C LEU A 114 0.39 -0.47 14.95
N PHE A 115 0.31 0.26 13.82
CA PHE A 115 -0.65 1.34 13.66
C PHE A 115 -1.91 0.99 12.88
N TYR A 116 -1.91 -0.09 12.08
CA TYR A 116 -3.03 -0.49 11.22
C TYR A 116 -3.66 -1.82 11.66
N ASN A 117 -3.72 -2.09 12.96
CA ASN A 117 -4.42 -3.24 13.54
C ASN A 117 -5.77 -2.82 14.17
N TRP A 118 -6.66 -3.79 14.34
CA TRP A 118 -8.00 -3.56 14.90
C TRP A 118 -7.97 -3.10 16.35
N GLU A 119 -7.04 -3.59 17.17
CA GLU A 119 -6.94 -3.20 18.57
C GLU A 119 -6.65 -1.69 18.70
N SER A 120 -5.67 -1.18 17.97
CA SER A 120 -5.38 0.25 17.91
C SER A 120 -6.57 1.07 17.43
N ARG A 121 -7.31 0.58 16.42
CA ARG A 121 -8.50 1.27 15.91
C ARG A 121 -9.65 1.28 16.91
N ILE A 122 -9.93 0.18 17.58
CA ILE A 122 -10.96 0.09 18.63
C ILE A 122 -10.65 1.10 19.74
N ASN A 123 -9.41 1.15 20.22
CA ASN A 123 -9.00 2.09 21.26
C ASN A 123 -9.19 3.56 20.83
N GLN A 124 -8.79 3.90 19.60
CA GLN A 124 -9.00 5.25 19.04
C GLN A 124 -10.49 5.61 18.94
N TRP A 125 -11.32 4.71 18.42
CA TRP A 125 -12.76 4.95 18.31
C TRP A 125 -13.42 5.04 19.68
N THR A 126 -13.05 4.19 20.64
CA THR A 126 -13.58 4.24 22.00
C THR A 126 -13.26 5.57 22.66
N ALA A 127 -12.02 6.04 22.57
CA ALA A 127 -11.63 7.34 23.12
C ALA A 127 -12.39 8.50 22.46
N PHE A 128 -12.51 8.49 21.13
CA PHE A 128 -13.25 9.51 20.38
C PHE A 128 -14.73 9.56 20.76
N LEU A 129 -15.40 8.41 20.79
CA LEU A 129 -16.83 8.34 21.13
C LEU A 129 -17.08 8.73 22.59
N SER A 130 -16.18 8.39 23.52
CA SER A 130 -16.28 8.83 24.92
C SER A 130 -16.18 10.34 25.04
N SER A 131 -15.23 10.96 24.34
CA SER A 131 -15.10 12.44 24.35
C SER A 131 -16.32 13.15 23.77
N LEU A 132 -16.93 12.59 22.72
CA LEU A 132 -18.19 13.16 22.18
C LEU A 132 -19.34 13.07 23.17
N LYS A 133 -19.47 11.95 23.90
CA LYS A 133 -20.51 11.78 24.92
C LYS A 133 -20.37 12.80 26.04
N GLU A 134 -19.15 12.98 26.57
CA GLU A 134 -18.85 13.96 27.61
C GLU A 134 -19.19 15.38 27.16
N ASN A 135 -18.89 15.76 25.92
CA ASN A 135 -19.23 17.08 25.38
C ASN A 135 -20.76 17.31 25.22
N ILE A 136 -21.50 16.25 24.89
CA ILE A 136 -22.96 16.34 24.78
C ILE A 136 -23.63 16.47 26.17
N GLU A 137 -23.13 15.76 27.18
CA GLU A 137 -23.65 15.78 28.54
C GLU A 137 -23.28 17.10 29.27
N ALA A 138 -22.28 17.85 28.82
CA ALA A 138 -21.85 19.14 29.38
C ALA A 138 -22.60 20.35 28.78
N THR A 139 -23.47 20.16 27.77
CA THR A 139 -24.24 21.18 27.08
C THR A 139 -25.71 21.17 27.50
#